data_3d156aa54d609f822c90a222a27998bb
#
_entry.id   3d156aa54d609f822c90a222a27998bb
#
_cell.length_a   1.000
_cell.length_b   1.000
_cell.length_c   1.000
_cell.angle_alpha   90.00
_cell.angle_beta   90.00
_cell.angle_gamma   90.00
#
_symmetry.space_group_name_H-M   'P 1'
#
loop_
_entity.id
_entity.type
_entity.pdbx_description
1 polymer ?
#
loop_
_entity_poly.entity_id
_entity_poly.type
_entity_poly.pdbx_seq_one_letter_code
_entity_poly.pdbx_strand_id
1 'polypeptide(L)'
;MNEDKRTEKRKEIVGVCLDCFVEKGLTVTTTKDLCTAAKLQNGGVYYYFATKDEIVMACVDEAINRMEKSAFDLVLEDISDVERMTERLSELADTMSPTMRFLVSVCVSREYGEKIKPALVRLASRYPYYTNKITEILGCTRSEVEPFVHLAILAINNYMIFNERALFDPQIEAAKRELMRLVARTKE
;
A
#
# COMPACT_ATOMS: atom_id res chain seq x y z
N MET A 1 -21.77 17.15 19.59
CA MET A 1 -21.42 15.86 18.93
C MET A 1 -20.28 15.29 19.76
N ASN A 2 -20.40 14.02 20.22
CA ASN A 2 -19.37 13.39 21.06
C ASN A 2 -18.07 13.31 20.23
N GLU A 3 -16.91 13.51 20.87
CA GLU A 3 -15.59 13.53 20.23
C GLU A 3 -15.30 12.21 19.46
N ASP A 4 -15.73 11.08 20.01
CA ASP A 4 -15.63 9.77 19.37
C ASP A 4 -16.39 9.72 18.02
N LYS A 5 -17.63 10.24 17.97
CA LYS A 5 -18.43 10.29 16.74
C LYS A 5 -17.82 11.21 15.69
N ARG A 6 -17.15 12.29 16.12
CA ARG A 6 -16.45 13.19 15.19
C ARG A 6 -15.22 12.51 14.60
N THR A 7 -14.46 11.77 15.41
CA THR A 7 -13.26 11.04 14.97
C THR A 7 -13.64 9.91 14.00
N GLU A 8 -14.70 9.18 14.27
CA GLU A 8 -15.18 8.12 13.39
C GLU A 8 -15.68 8.68 12.05
N LYS A 9 -16.45 9.77 12.09
CA LYS A 9 -16.90 10.45 10.87
C LYS A 9 -15.72 11.00 10.05
N ARG A 10 -14.67 11.52 10.71
CA ARG A 10 -13.45 11.97 10.05
C ARG A 10 -12.75 10.82 9.31
N LYS A 11 -12.65 9.64 9.89
CA LYS A 11 -12.09 8.45 9.23
C LYS A 11 -12.91 8.03 8.00
N GLU A 12 -14.24 8.00 8.12
CA GLU A 12 -15.13 7.72 6.98
C GLU A 12 -14.89 8.71 5.82
N ILE A 13 -14.79 10.01 6.15
CA ILE A 13 -14.53 11.06 5.16
C ILE A 13 -13.17 10.85 4.48
N VAL A 14 -12.13 10.52 5.23
CA VAL A 14 -10.79 10.21 4.67
C VAL A 14 -10.88 9.07 3.68
N GLY A 15 -11.58 7.98 4.01
CA GLY A 15 -11.73 6.82 3.13
C GLY A 15 -12.36 7.21 1.78
N VAL A 16 -13.49 7.93 1.79
CA VAL A 16 -14.17 8.34 0.54
C VAL A 16 -13.40 9.43 -0.21
N CYS A 17 -12.66 10.29 0.48
CA CYS A 17 -11.77 11.26 -0.16
C CYS A 17 -10.60 10.57 -0.87
N LEU A 18 -10.00 9.57 -0.25
CA LEU A 18 -8.95 8.76 -0.89
C LEU A 18 -9.49 8.09 -2.15
N ASP A 19 -10.65 7.45 -2.09
CA ASP A 19 -11.27 6.81 -3.25
C ASP A 19 -11.53 7.83 -4.37
N CYS A 20 -11.95 9.05 -4.03
CA CYS A 20 -12.13 10.15 -4.98
C CYS A 20 -10.78 10.59 -5.62
N PHE A 21 -9.70 10.71 -4.85
CA PHE A 21 -8.37 11.00 -5.38
C PHE A 21 -7.82 9.88 -6.27
N VAL A 22 -8.06 8.64 -5.90
CA VAL A 22 -7.67 7.45 -6.68
C VAL A 22 -8.40 7.44 -8.03
N GLU A 23 -9.69 7.73 -8.05
CA GLU A 23 -10.52 7.72 -9.26
C GLU A 23 -10.21 8.89 -10.19
N LYS A 24 -10.17 10.12 -9.65
CA LYS A 24 -10.06 11.34 -10.44
C LYS A 24 -8.62 11.82 -10.65
N GLY A 25 -7.73 11.49 -9.73
CA GLY A 25 -6.37 12.00 -9.68
C GLY A 25 -6.21 13.21 -8.74
N LEU A 26 -4.99 13.33 -8.17
CA LEU A 26 -4.66 14.33 -7.14
C LEU A 26 -4.88 15.78 -7.60
N THR A 27 -4.42 16.11 -8.81
CA THR A 27 -4.39 17.50 -9.31
C THR A 27 -5.73 18.02 -9.76
N VAL A 28 -6.59 17.15 -10.29
CA VAL A 28 -7.91 17.55 -10.83
C VAL A 28 -9.04 17.48 -9.79
N THR A 29 -8.83 16.78 -8.68
CA THR A 29 -9.82 16.65 -7.62
C THR A 29 -10.00 17.97 -6.88
N THR A 30 -11.21 18.51 -6.94
CA THR A 30 -11.59 19.76 -6.26
C THR A 30 -12.18 19.49 -4.88
N THR A 31 -12.22 20.53 -4.03
CA THR A 31 -12.93 20.45 -2.73
C THR A 31 -14.42 20.10 -2.90
N LYS A 32 -15.04 20.54 -4.00
CA LYS A 32 -16.44 20.20 -4.31
C LYS A 32 -16.59 18.70 -4.57
N ASP A 33 -15.64 18.08 -5.26
CA ASP A 33 -15.63 16.62 -5.48
C ASP A 33 -15.52 15.87 -4.16
N LEU A 34 -14.63 16.31 -3.27
CA LEU A 34 -14.46 15.69 -1.94
C LEU A 34 -15.72 15.82 -1.08
N CYS A 35 -16.36 17.00 -1.10
CA CYS A 35 -17.64 17.19 -0.41
C CYS A 35 -18.74 16.28 -0.98
N THR A 36 -18.81 16.15 -2.30
CA THR A 36 -19.79 15.28 -2.97
C THR A 36 -19.56 13.82 -2.60
N ALA A 37 -18.30 13.33 -2.66
CA ALA A 37 -17.92 11.97 -2.28
C ALA A 37 -18.29 11.69 -0.81
N ALA A 38 -18.05 12.64 0.09
CA ALA A 38 -18.35 12.51 1.51
C ALA A 38 -19.84 12.76 1.86
N LYS A 39 -20.71 13.02 0.87
CA LYS A 39 -22.14 13.38 1.05
C LYS A 39 -22.31 14.59 1.98
N LEU A 40 -21.43 15.58 1.85
CA LEU A 40 -21.45 16.82 2.61
C LEU A 40 -21.86 18.00 1.70
N GLN A 41 -22.41 19.04 2.31
CA GLN A 41 -22.64 20.31 1.61
C GLN A 41 -21.32 20.93 1.15
N ASN A 42 -21.36 21.84 0.20
CA ASN A 42 -20.17 22.52 -0.31
C ASN A 42 -19.40 23.19 0.85
N GLY A 43 -18.10 22.90 0.94
CA GLY A 43 -17.26 23.35 2.05
C GLY A 43 -17.36 22.52 3.33
N GLY A 44 -18.27 21.54 3.41
CA GLY A 44 -18.50 20.74 4.62
C GLY A 44 -17.29 19.91 5.08
N VAL A 45 -16.35 19.57 4.19
CA VAL A 45 -15.10 18.88 4.56
C VAL A 45 -14.24 19.76 5.50
N TYR A 46 -14.32 21.09 5.38
CA TYR A 46 -13.55 22.00 6.21
C TYR A 46 -14.03 22.11 7.67
N TYR A 47 -15.16 21.49 8.00
CA TYR A 47 -15.54 21.27 9.38
C TYR A 47 -14.65 20.21 10.07
N TYR A 48 -14.08 19.28 9.28
CA TYR A 48 -13.26 18.18 9.78
C TYR A 48 -11.75 18.39 9.53
N PHE A 49 -11.37 19.20 8.55
CA PHE A 49 -10.00 19.45 8.11
C PHE A 49 -9.79 20.94 7.89
N ALA A 50 -8.71 21.50 8.41
CA ALA A 50 -8.43 22.92 8.28
C ALA A 50 -8.09 23.33 6.83
N THR A 51 -7.46 22.44 6.06
CA THR A 51 -6.98 22.72 4.71
C THR A 51 -7.15 21.50 3.80
N LYS A 52 -7.06 21.71 2.46
CA LYS A 52 -6.97 20.60 1.49
C LYS A 52 -5.72 19.76 1.71
N ASP A 53 -4.62 20.38 2.11
CA ASP A 53 -3.36 19.69 2.45
C ASP A 53 -3.56 18.67 3.56
N GLU A 54 -4.30 19.05 4.61
CA GLU A 54 -4.62 18.13 5.71
C GLU A 54 -5.42 16.94 5.21
N ILE A 55 -6.37 17.16 4.28
CA ILE A 55 -7.13 16.05 3.67
C ILE A 55 -6.19 15.15 2.87
N VAL A 56 -5.33 15.71 2.03
CA VAL A 56 -4.38 14.93 1.22
C VAL A 56 -3.46 14.08 2.11
N MET A 57 -2.89 14.68 3.17
CA MET A 57 -2.01 13.94 4.07
C MET A 57 -2.74 12.87 4.89
N ALA A 58 -3.98 13.13 5.30
CA ALA A 58 -4.82 12.10 5.93
C ALA A 58 -5.14 10.94 4.96
N CYS A 59 -5.35 11.25 3.67
CA CYS A 59 -5.52 10.22 2.64
C CYS A 59 -4.22 9.44 2.39
N VAL A 60 -3.05 10.07 2.50
CA VAL A 60 -1.74 9.36 2.44
C VAL A 60 -1.63 8.36 3.58
N ASP A 61 -1.95 8.75 4.81
CA ASP A 61 -1.91 7.84 5.96
C ASP A 61 -2.89 6.68 5.79
N GLU A 62 -4.09 6.94 5.30
CA GLU A 62 -5.09 5.90 5.03
C GLU A 62 -4.64 4.95 3.89
N ALA A 63 -4.04 5.49 2.82
CA ALA A 63 -3.49 4.69 1.73
C ALA A 63 -2.41 3.73 2.23
N ILE A 64 -1.48 4.20 3.05
CA ILE A 64 -0.44 3.39 3.67
C ILE A 64 -1.05 2.32 4.59
N ASN A 65 -2.03 2.68 5.43
CA ASN A 65 -2.70 1.73 6.32
C ASN A 65 -3.41 0.61 5.54
N ARG A 66 -4.08 0.92 4.42
CA ARG A 66 -4.70 -0.08 3.54
C ARG A 66 -3.65 -1.02 2.95
N MET A 67 -2.52 -0.49 2.48
CA MET A 67 -1.43 -1.29 1.93
C MET A 67 -0.77 -2.17 3.00
N GLU A 68 -0.49 -1.62 4.18
CA GLU A 68 0.08 -2.38 5.31
C GLU A 68 -0.83 -3.54 5.72
N LYS A 69 -2.13 -3.30 5.82
CA LYS A 69 -3.11 -4.34 6.16
C LYS A 69 -3.11 -5.45 5.11
N SER A 70 -3.19 -5.12 3.84
CA SER A 70 -3.22 -6.10 2.75
C SER A 70 -1.93 -6.91 2.67
N ALA A 71 -0.76 -6.27 2.88
CA ALA A 71 0.53 -6.97 2.93
C ALA A 71 0.65 -7.85 4.19
N PHE A 72 0.09 -7.42 5.33
CA PHE A 72 0.08 -8.21 6.56
C PHE A 72 -0.77 -9.47 6.40
N ASP A 73 -1.97 -9.34 5.85
CA ASP A 73 -2.87 -10.47 5.60
C ASP A 73 -2.22 -11.50 4.67
N LEU A 74 -1.45 -11.04 3.66
CA LEU A 74 -0.70 -11.92 2.77
C LEU A 74 0.38 -12.75 3.49
N VAL A 75 1.16 -12.14 4.38
CA VAL A 75 2.27 -12.81 5.09
C VAL A 75 1.77 -13.85 6.11
N LEU A 76 0.51 -13.76 6.54
CA LEU A 76 -0.11 -14.74 7.44
C LEU A 76 -0.60 -16.00 6.71
N GLU A 77 -0.59 -16.02 5.38
CA GLU A 77 -0.95 -17.20 4.60
C GLU A 77 0.17 -18.25 4.60
N ASP A 78 -0.14 -19.44 4.14
CA ASP A 78 0.85 -20.53 4.03
C ASP A 78 1.88 -20.23 2.92
N ILE A 79 3.01 -19.68 3.32
CA ILE A 79 4.12 -19.34 2.41
C ILE A 79 4.79 -20.60 1.81
N SER A 80 4.53 -21.79 2.33
CA SER A 80 5.06 -23.05 1.78
C SER A 80 4.34 -23.49 0.50
N ASP A 81 3.13 -23.00 0.26
CA ASP A 81 2.43 -23.12 -1.02
C ASP A 81 2.87 -22.00 -1.97
N VAL A 82 3.94 -22.29 -2.71
CA VAL A 82 4.61 -21.30 -3.57
C VAL A 82 3.71 -20.79 -4.70
N GLU A 83 2.89 -21.66 -5.30
CA GLU A 83 1.97 -21.28 -6.37
C GLU A 83 0.93 -20.31 -5.84
N ARG A 84 0.26 -20.68 -4.76
CA ARG A 84 -0.74 -19.84 -4.11
C ARG A 84 -0.14 -18.49 -3.65
N MET A 85 1.04 -18.49 -3.06
CA MET A 85 1.71 -17.25 -2.65
C MET A 85 1.97 -16.33 -3.86
N THR A 86 2.41 -16.90 -5.00
CA THR A 86 2.66 -16.13 -6.22
C THR A 86 1.37 -15.52 -6.79
N GLU A 87 0.27 -16.26 -6.78
CA GLU A 87 -1.06 -15.76 -7.18
C GLU A 87 -1.51 -14.62 -6.26
N ARG A 88 -1.36 -14.78 -4.95
CA ARG A 88 -1.74 -13.76 -3.96
C ARG A 88 -0.90 -12.49 -4.07
N LEU A 89 0.39 -12.59 -4.37
CA LEU A 89 1.25 -11.43 -4.66
C LEU A 89 0.75 -10.67 -5.90
N SER A 90 0.29 -11.38 -6.93
CA SER A 90 -0.28 -10.79 -8.13
C SER A 90 -1.60 -10.08 -7.84
N GLU A 91 -2.51 -10.72 -7.10
CA GLU A 91 -3.78 -10.13 -6.68
C GLU A 91 -3.57 -8.88 -5.81
N LEU A 92 -2.59 -8.91 -4.90
CA LEU A 92 -2.21 -7.76 -4.08
C LEU A 92 -1.76 -6.61 -4.97
N ALA A 93 -0.89 -6.88 -5.94
CA ALA A 93 -0.39 -5.88 -6.87
C ALA A 93 -1.52 -5.24 -7.68
N ASP A 94 -2.45 -6.03 -8.22
CA ASP A 94 -3.63 -5.54 -8.94
C ASP A 94 -4.51 -4.65 -8.05
N THR A 95 -4.85 -5.15 -6.87
CA THR A 95 -5.77 -4.47 -5.93
C THR A 95 -5.19 -3.14 -5.41
N MET A 96 -3.89 -3.10 -5.11
CA MET A 96 -3.23 -1.94 -4.52
C MET A 96 -2.69 -0.94 -5.56
N SER A 97 -2.65 -1.31 -6.84
CA SER A 97 -2.12 -0.46 -7.91
C SER A 97 -2.73 0.95 -7.95
N PRO A 98 -4.07 1.16 -7.88
CA PRO A 98 -4.64 2.50 -7.87
C PRO A 98 -4.19 3.33 -6.66
N THR A 99 -4.13 2.74 -5.48
CA THR A 99 -3.66 3.38 -4.25
C THR A 99 -2.19 3.75 -4.32
N MET A 100 -1.33 2.87 -4.86
CA MET A 100 0.09 3.17 -5.06
C MET A 100 0.28 4.33 -6.03
N ARG A 101 -0.47 4.38 -7.14
CA ARG A 101 -0.39 5.50 -8.10
C ARG A 101 -0.80 6.84 -7.48
N PHE A 102 -1.78 6.84 -6.57
CA PHE A 102 -2.08 8.02 -5.77
C PHE A 102 -0.87 8.44 -4.93
N LEU A 103 -0.24 7.52 -4.18
CA LEU A 103 0.96 7.83 -3.38
C LEU A 103 2.10 8.37 -4.26
N VAL A 104 2.35 7.75 -5.42
CA VAL A 104 3.36 8.25 -6.38
C VAL A 104 3.02 9.66 -6.85
N SER A 105 1.76 9.97 -7.16
CA SER A 105 1.34 11.31 -7.56
C SER A 105 1.58 12.36 -6.48
N VAL A 106 1.40 11.99 -5.21
CA VAL A 106 1.74 12.84 -4.06
C VAL A 106 3.26 13.02 -3.94
N CYS A 107 4.04 11.93 -4.11
CA CYS A 107 5.52 11.98 -4.04
C CYS A 107 6.14 12.94 -5.06
N VAL A 108 5.65 12.92 -6.31
CA VAL A 108 6.18 13.76 -7.38
C VAL A 108 5.60 15.18 -7.41
N SER A 109 4.60 15.44 -6.59
CA SER A 109 4.00 16.77 -6.46
C SER A 109 4.98 17.75 -5.82
N ARG A 110 5.10 18.95 -6.41
CA ARG A 110 5.89 20.05 -5.82
C ARG A 110 5.36 20.49 -4.45
N GLU A 111 4.05 20.36 -4.25
CA GLU A 111 3.35 20.83 -3.04
C GLU A 111 3.46 19.83 -1.88
N TYR A 112 3.40 18.50 -2.19
CA TYR A 112 3.27 17.45 -1.19
C TYR A 112 4.51 16.55 -1.07
N GLY A 113 5.42 16.55 -2.05
CA GLY A 113 6.54 15.63 -2.11
C GLY A 113 7.44 15.64 -0.86
N GLU A 114 7.67 16.80 -0.25
CA GLU A 114 8.40 16.87 1.01
C GLU A 114 7.55 16.43 2.21
N LYS A 115 6.25 16.71 2.18
CA LYS A 115 5.33 16.41 3.28
C LYS A 115 5.06 14.90 3.44
N ILE A 116 5.14 14.12 2.35
CA ILE A 116 4.92 12.66 2.39
C ILE A 116 6.12 11.86 2.92
N LYS A 117 7.33 12.42 2.91
CA LYS A 117 8.56 11.69 3.28
C LYS A 117 8.48 10.95 4.62
N PRO A 118 7.96 11.53 5.72
CA PRO A 118 7.83 10.79 6.98
C PRO A 118 6.95 9.55 6.87
N ALA A 119 5.88 9.62 6.08
CA ALA A 119 4.98 8.50 5.84
C ALA A 119 5.66 7.38 5.02
N LEU A 120 6.47 7.74 4.03
CA LEU A 120 7.26 6.77 3.25
C LEU A 120 8.34 6.09 4.11
N VAL A 121 9.01 6.83 5.00
CA VAL A 121 9.98 6.26 5.94
C VAL A 121 9.29 5.25 6.87
N ARG A 122 8.08 5.57 7.35
CA ARG A 122 7.26 4.65 8.15
C ARG A 122 6.93 3.37 7.37
N LEU A 123 6.48 3.50 6.12
CA LEU A 123 6.21 2.35 5.26
C LEU A 123 7.46 1.49 5.05
N ALA A 124 8.59 2.11 4.72
CA ALA A 124 9.86 1.41 4.53
C ALA A 124 10.35 0.68 5.80
N SER A 125 10.04 1.22 6.98
CA SER A 125 10.42 0.60 8.26
C SER A 125 9.70 -0.74 8.53
N ARG A 126 8.69 -1.10 7.76
CA ARG A 126 8.00 -2.40 7.84
C ARG A 126 8.74 -3.55 7.18
N TYR A 127 9.68 -3.26 6.29
CA TYR A 127 10.45 -4.28 5.59
C TYR A 127 11.09 -5.34 6.53
N PRO A 128 11.79 -4.96 7.62
CA PRO A 128 12.35 -5.94 8.56
C PRO A 128 11.30 -6.83 9.21
N TYR A 129 10.09 -6.33 9.44
CA TYR A 129 9.00 -7.12 10.00
C TYR A 129 8.63 -8.30 9.08
N TYR A 130 8.40 -8.05 7.79
CA TYR A 130 8.06 -9.10 6.83
C TYR A 130 9.18 -10.10 6.67
N THR A 131 10.42 -9.64 6.55
CA THR A 131 11.60 -10.52 6.46
C THR A 131 11.72 -11.42 7.68
N ASN A 132 11.59 -10.87 8.90
CA ASN A 132 11.69 -11.64 10.14
C ASN A 132 10.54 -12.65 10.26
N LYS A 133 9.32 -12.27 9.84
CA LYS A 133 8.16 -13.19 9.90
C LYS A 133 8.34 -14.39 8.98
N ILE A 134 8.82 -14.17 7.75
CA ILE A 134 9.11 -15.25 6.80
C ILE A 134 10.25 -16.14 7.33
N THR A 135 11.29 -15.53 7.89
CA THR A 135 12.41 -16.25 8.56
C THR A 135 11.90 -17.18 9.65
N GLU A 136 10.98 -16.69 10.50
CA GLU A 136 10.36 -17.48 11.57
C GLU A 136 9.54 -18.66 11.02
N ILE A 137 8.68 -18.40 10.01
CA ILE A 137 7.79 -19.43 9.43
C ILE A 137 8.61 -20.53 8.73
N LEU A 138 9.63 -20.15 7.95
CA LEU A 138 10.42 -21.11 7.16
C LEU A 138 11.61 -21.71 7.93
N GLY A 139 11.93 -21.21 9.13
CA GLY A 139 13.11 -21.67 9.87
C GLY A 139 14.45 -21.36 9.20
N CYS A 140 14.46 -20.37 8.29
CA CYS A 140 15.65 -19.95 7.53
C CYS A 140 16.36 -18.79 8.22
N THR A 141 17.57 -18.45 7.77
CA THR A 141 18.25 -17.21 8.18
C THR A 141 17.72 -16.01 7.41
N ARG A 142 17.90 -14.81 7.97
CA ARG A 142 17.51 -13.57 7.32
C ARG A 142 18.17 -13.38 5.95
N SER A 143 19.47 -13.68 5.84
CA SER A 143 20.23 -13.56 4.60
C SER A 143 19.73 -14.50 3.49
N GLU A 144 19.10 -15.61 3.84
CA GLU A 144 18.47 -16.51 2.87
C GLU A 144 17.13 -15.99 2.38
N VAL A 145 16.35 -15.35 3.25
CA VAL A 145 15.01 -14.84 2.95
C VAL A 145 15.03 -13.50 2.18
N GLU A 146 16.02 -12.64 2.45
CA GLU A 146 16.12 -11.30 1.86
C GLU A 146 16.03 -11.26 0.33
N PRO A 147 16.69 -12.15 -0.45
CA PRO A 147 16.56 -12.11 -1.91
C PRO A 147 15.13 -12.29 -2.41
N PHE A 148 14.37 -13.23 -1.84
CA PHE A 148 12.97 -13.42 -2.16
C PHE A 148 12.15 -12.17 -1.85
N VAL A 149 12.27 -11.62 -0.64
CA VAL A 149 11.50 -10.44 -0.21
C VAL A 149 11.81 -9.22 -1.08
N HIS A 150 13.09 -8.99 -1.42
CA HIS A 150 13.48 -7.91 -2.32
C HIS A 150 12.87 -8.06 -3.71
N LEU A 151 12.95 -9.25 -4.32
CA LEU A 151 12.39 -9.52 -5.64
C LEU A 151 10.87 -9.37 -5.65
N ALA A 152 10.18 -9.89 -4.63
CA ALA A 152 8.74 -9.77 -4.52
C ALA A 152 8.29 -8.31 -4.38
N ILE A 153 8.93 -7.53 -3.49
CA ILE A 153 8.63 -6.12 -3.31
C ILE A 153 8.93 -5.32 -4.58
N LEU A 154 10.05 -5.58 -5.26
CA LEU A 154 10.41 -4.91 -6.50
C LEU A 154 9.38 -5.19 -7.60
N ALA A 155 8.99 -6.46 -7.79
CA ALA A 155 7.98 -6.85 -8.75
C ALA A 155 6.64 -6.15 -8.50
N ILE A 156 6.15 -6.20 -7.26
CA ILE A 156 4.88 -5.59 -6.85
C ILE A 156 4.93 -4.07 -7.06
N ASN A 157 5.98 -3.39 -6.60
CA ASN A 157 6.10 -1.95 -6.73
C ASN A 157 6.15 -1.51 -8.21
N ASN A 158 6.92 -2.20 -9.05
CA ASN A 158 6.99 -1.91 -10.48
C ASN A 158 5.63 -2.06 -11.13
N TYR A 159 4.92 -3.14 -10.83
CA TYR A 159 3.58 -3.36 -11.38
C TYR A 159 2.58 -2.31 -10.89
N MET A 160 2.54 -2.03 -9.59
CA MET A 160 1.64 -1.03 -9.02
C MET A 160 1.84 0.36 -9.63
N ILE A 161 3.10 0.73 -9.98
CA ILE A 161 3.44 2.03 -10.56
C ILE A 161 3.13 2.06 -12.05
N PHE A 162 3.63 1.09 -12.80
CA PHE A 162 3.61 1.10 -14.26
C PHE A 162 2.42 0.38 -14.87
N ASN A 163 1.78 -0.54 -14.13
CA ASN A 163 0.67 -1.38 -14.58
C ASN A 163 1.03 -2.19 -15.85
N GLU A 164 2.28 -2.68 -15.92
CA GLU A 164 2.85 -3.33 -17.09
C GLU A 164 3.29 -4.76 -16.75
N ARG A 165 2.55 -5.75 -17.27
CA ARG A 165 2.83 -7.17 -17.02
C ARG A 165 4.19 -7.61 -17.53
N ALA A 166 4.65 -7.06 -18.66
CA ALA A 166 5.97 -7.39 -19.19
C ALA A 166 7.13 -7.05 -18.25
N LEU A 167 6.93 -6.10 -17.33
CA LEU A 167 7.89 -5.79 -16.26
C LEU A 167 7.68 -6.67 -15.02
N PHE A 168 6.45 -7.04 -14.73
CA PHE A 168 6.09 -7.78 -13.53
C PHE A 168 6.41 -9.28 -13.66
N ASP A 169 5.97 -9.92 -14.74
CA ASP A 169 6.02 -11.38 -14.87
C ASP A 169 7.43 -11.97 -14.73
N PRO A 170 8.50 -11.40 -15.35
CA PRO A 170 9.85 -11.93 -15.14
C PRO A 170 10.36 -11.78 -13.71
N GLN A 171 9.94 -10.72 -13.02
CA GLN A 171 10.39 -10.44 -11.65
C GLN A 171 9.67 -11.33 -10.63
N ILE A 172 8.35 -11.54 -10.80
CA ILE A 172 7.61 -12.43 -9.90
C ILE A 172 8.03 -13.89 -10.09
N GLU A 173 8.37 -14.31 -11.32
CA GLU A 173 8.94 -15.62 -11.59
C GLU A 173 10.33 -15.80 -10.94
N ALA A 174 11.14 -14.73 -10.88
CA ALA A 174 12.40 -14.76 -10.14
C ALA A 174 12.17 -14.89 -8.63
N ALA A 175 11.22 -14.15 -8.06
CA ALA A 175 10.82 -14.28 -6.66
C ALA A 175 10.29 -15.69 -6.35
N LYS A 176 9.46 -16.25 -7.23
CA LYS A 176 8.94 -17.62 -7.12
C LYS A 176 10.07 -18.64 -7.05
N ARG A 177 11.09 -18.56 -7.90
CA ARG A 177 12.25 -19.46 -7.86
C ARG A 177 13.01 -19.38 -6.55
N GLU A 178 13.19 -18.17 -5.99
CA GLU A 178 13.83 -18.02 -4.69
C GLU A 178 12.98 -18.63 -3.56
N LEU A 179 11.68 -18.43 -3.57
CA LEU A 179 10.79 -19.04 -2.59
C LEU A 179 10.81 -20.59 -2.68
N MET A 180 10.79 -21.15 -3.90
CA MET A 180 10.92 -22.59 -4.10
C MET A 180 12.20 -23.15 -3.48
N ARG A 181 13.35 -22.44 -3.63
CA ARG A 181 14.63 -22.86 -3.00
C ARG A 181 14.54 -22.84 -1.48
N LEU A 182 13.93 -21.82 -0.91
CA LEU A 182 13.75 -21.72 0.55
C LEU A 182 12.89 -22.87 1.07
N VAL A 183 11.74 -23.11 0.47
CA VAL A 183 10.80 -24.17 0.87
C VAL A 183 11.40 -25.56 0.69
N ALA A 184 12.20 -25.81 -0.35
CA ALA A 184 12.85 -27.09 -0.54
C ALA A 184 13.84 -27.43 0.60
N ARG A 185 14.58 -26.44 1.09
CA ARG A 185 15.55 -26.60 2.21
C ARG A 185 14.90 -26.89 3.56
N THR A 186 13.67 -26.42 3.78
CA THR A 186 12.97 -26.65 5.04
C THR A 186 12.42 -28.08 5.17
N LYS A 187 12.46 -28.87 4.10
CA LYS A 187 11.99 -30.26 4.05
C LYS A 187 13.13 -31.30 4.21
N GLU A 188 14.37 -30.82 4.25
CA GLU A 188 15.58 -31.63 4.55
C GLU A 188 15.95 -31.55 6.03
#